data_ec32c944544d67272c41d0eee62c99f9
#
_entry.id   ec32c944544d67272c41d0eee62c99f9
#
_cell.length_a   1.000
_cell.length_b   1.000
_cell.length_c   1.000
_cell.angle_alpha   90.00
_cell.angle_beta   90.00
_cell.angle_gamma   90.00
#
_symmetry.space_group_name_H-M   'P 1'
#
loop_
_entity.id
_entity.type
_entity.pdbx_description
1 polymer ?
#
loop_
_entity_poly.entity_id
_entity_poly.type
_entity_poly.pdbx_seq_one_letter_code
_entity_poly.pdbx_strand_id
1 'polypeptide(L)'
;MLADFPCINNDVETDLEIITDHLVELHKFTEIDLLAGPADNQSSLERINGYKKSLISHGIPFDENRVIFGDFWMNSGETLAKEYISGKRKLPQAVVCCNDYMAYGLCYMLIHNGISIPQDITVIGYEYVGERFYHTPILTTFQRNRYAVGASAVNRLWSLMKNSEYTPVSTKGCPGPGFHLPDQPLQPRAV
;
A
#
# COMPACT_ATOMS: atom_id res chain seq x y z
N MET A 1 0.07 14.57 23.44
CA MET A 1 -0.24 13.65 24.55
C MET A 1 -1.65 13.12 24.30
N LEU A 2 -1.77 12.02 23.53
CA LEU A 2 -3.04 11.34 23.22
C LEU A 2 -3.04 9.91 23.81
N ALA A 3 -2.14 9.66 24.77
CA ALA A 3 -1.90 8.33 25.32
C ALA A 3 -3.06 7.71 26.11
N ASP A 4 -4.06 8.50 26.49
CA ASP A 4 -5.14 8.08 27.38
C ASP A 4 -6.46 7.78 26.66
N PHE A 5 -6.52 7.92 25.35
CA PHE A 5 -7.72 7.61 24.59
C PHE A 5 -7.69 6.18 24.06
N PRO A 6 -8.78 5.41 24.23
CA PRO A 6 -8.89 4.09 23.63
C PRO A 6 -8.84 4.22 22.11
N CYS A 7 -7.81 3.66 21.49
CA CYS A 7 -7.66 3.64 20.05
C CYS A 7 -7.58 2.21 19.52
N ILE A 8 -7.96 2.05 18.28
CA ILE A 8 -7.75 0.82 17.51
C ILE A 8 -6.64 1.11 16.54
N ASN A 9 -5.47 0.55 16.78
CA ASN A 9 -4.33 0.68 15.90
C ASN A 9 -4.42 -0.33 14.76
N ASN A 10 -4.23 0.16 13.56
CA ASN A 10 -4.10 -0.66 12.38
C ASN A 10 -2.63 -1.05 12.22
N ASP A 11 -2.35 -2.31 11.99
CA ASP A 11 -0.99 -2.81 11.75
C ASP A 11 -0.60 -2.59 10.28
N VAL A 12 -0.41 -1.32 9.92
CA VAL A 12 -0.07 -0.95 8.54
C VAL A 12 1.37 -1.32 8.16
N GLU A 13 2.25 -1.49 9.15
CA GLU A 13 3.61 -2.00 8.94
C GLU A 13 3.57 -3.43 8.41
N THR A 14 2.85 -4.32 9.08
CA THR A 14 2.67 -5.70 8.63
C THR A 14 1.97 -5.78 7.26
N ASP A 15 0.99 -4.92 6.98
CA ASP A 15 0.32 -4.90 5.69
C ASP A 15 1.32 -4.61 4.55
N LEU A 16 2.21 -3.63 4.72
CA LEU A 16 3.22 -3.28 3.69
C LEU A 16 4.35 -4.33 3.61
N GLU A 17 4.68 -5.00 4.70
CA GLU A 17 5.57 -6.16 4.69
C GLU A 17 4.98 -7.25 3.79
N ILE A 18 3.71 -7.65 3.99
CA ILE A 18 3.01 -8.66 3.18
C ILE A 18 2.96 -8.27 1.68
N ILE A 19 2.66 -7.02 1.36
CA ILE A 19 2.63 -6.54 -0.03
C ILE A 19 4.01 -6.67 -0.67
N THR A 20 5.05 -6.27 0.04
CA THR A 20 6.42 -6.30 -0.48
C THR A 20 6.93 -7.74 -0.59
N ASP A 21 6.65 -8.59 0.41
CA ASP A 21 6.95 -10.03 0.37
C ASP A 21 6.33 -10.68 -0.87
N HIS A 22 5.06 -10.39 -1.16
CA HIS A 22 4.39 -10.91 -2.35
C HIS A 22 5.15 -10.55 -3.65
N LEU A 23 5.62 -9.32 -3.79
CA LEU A 23 6.40 -8.90 -4.97
C LEU A 23 7.76 -9.61 -5.04
N VAL A 24 8.44 -9.77 -3.92
CA VAL A 24 9.74 -10.41 -3.87
C VAL A 24 9.63 -11.92 -4.00
N GLU A 25 8.74 -12.57 -3.25
CA GLU A 25 8.65 -14.02 -3.20
C GLU A 25 8.01 -14.62 -4.46
N LEU A 26 6.89 -14.04 -4.92
CA LEU A 26 6.15 -14.59 -6.05
C LEU A 26 6.71 -14.10 -7.39
N HIS A 27 6.98 -12.79 -7.52
CA HIS A 27 7.39 -12.18 -8.77
C HIS A 27 8.91 -12.05 -8.91
N LYS A 28 9.69 -12.32 -7.84
CA LYS A 28 11.15 -12.21 -7.79
C LYS A 28 11.66 -10.80 -8.13
N PHE A 29 10.86 -9.79 -7.82
CA PHE A 29 11.25 -8.40 -8.04
C PHE A 29 12.24 -7.94 -6.99
N THR A 30 13.25 -7.17 -7.43
CA THR A 30 14.29 -6.57 -6.58
C THR A 30 14.38 -5.05 -6.74
N GLU A 31 13.86 -4.51 -7.84
CA GLU A 31 13.76 -3.07 -8.10
C GLU A 31 12.31 -2.62 -7.85
N ILE A 32 11.99 -2.33 -6.61
CA ILE A 32 10.66 -1.92 -6.16
C ILE A 32 10.75 -0.49 -5.63
N ASP A 33 9.92 0.42 -6.12
CA ASP A 33 9.80 1.76 -5.56
C ASP A 33 8.57 1.84 -4.64
N LEU A 34 8.65 2.67 -3.59
CA LEU A 34 7.54 2.95 -2.67
C LEU A 34 7.08 4.39 -2.85
N LEU A 35 5.84 4.60 -3.27
CA LEU A 35 5.20 5.90 -3.24
C LEU A 35 4.48 6.06 -1.89
N ALA A 36 5.17 6.70 -0.95
CA ALA A 36 4.72 6.94 0.42
C ALA A 36 3.80 8.16 0.52
N GLY A 37 3.17 8.35 1.66
CA GLY A 37 2.48 9.60 2.01
C GLY A 37 3.46 10.66 2.52
N PRO A 38 2.94 11.73 3.19
CA PRO A 38 3.79 12.79 3.75
C PRO A 38 4.84 12.25 4.73
N ALA A 39 6.03 12.85 4.70
CA ALA A 39 7.18 12.38 5.49
C ALA A 39 7.00 12.54 7.01
N ASP A 40 6.14 13.45 7.44
CA ASP A 40 5.80 13.71 8.85
C ASP A 40 4.57 12.92 9.33
N ASN A 41 3.97 12.11 8.47
CA ASN A 41 2.80 11.31 8.80
C ASN A 41 3.19 9.97 9.39
N GLN A 42 2.72 9.69 10.61
CA GLN A 42 3.02 8.45 11.34
C GLN A 42 2.68 7.18 10.52
N SER A 43 1.53 7.17 9.86
CA SER A 43 1.10 6.04 9.03
C SER A 43 1.98 5.85 7.78
N SER A 44 2.57 6.92 7.24
CA SER A 44 3.59 6.81 6.18
C SER A 44 4.86 6.15 6.68
N LEU A 45 5.34 6.55 7.86
CA LEU A 45 6.55 6.00 8.47
C LEU A 45 6.38 4.51 8.79
N GLU A 46 5.25 4.10 9.33
CA GLU A 46 4.94 2.70 9.59
C GLU A 46 4.92 1.87 8.30
N ARG A 47 4.34 2.40 7.22
CA ARG A 47 4.36 1.74 5.91
C ARG A 47 5.77 1.61 5.34
N ILE A 48 6.60 2.65 5.46
CA ILE A 48 8.00 2.61 5.05
C ILE A 48 8.77 1.54 5.84
N ASN A 49 8.49 1.40 7.14
CA ASN A 49 9.12 0.38 7.97
C ASN A 49 8.77 -1.03 7.50
N GLY A 50 7.51 -1.31 7.17
CA GLY A 50 7.07 -2.60 6.64
C GLY A 50 7.76 -2.94 5.31
N TYR A 51 7.78 -1.99 4.37
CA TYR A 51 8.51 -2.14 3.11
C TYR A 51 10.01 -2.43 3.33
N LYS A 52 10.67 -1.64 4.16
CA LYS A 52 12.09 -1.80 4.51
C LYS A 52 12.37 -3.16 5.15
N LYS A 53 11.53 -3.58 6.09
CA LYS A 53 11.66 -4.85 6.81
C LYS A 53 11.59 -6.04 5.85
N SER A 54 10.62 -6.03 4.93
CA SER A 54 10.50 -7.06 3.89
C SER A 54 11.75 -7.12 3.00
N LEU A 55 12.23 -6.01 2.47
CA LEU A 55 13.42 -6.01 1.62
C LEU A 55 14.64 -6.60 2.35
N ILE A 56 14.88 -6.18 3.59
CA ILE A 56 16.02 -6.64 4.40
C ILE A 56 15.91 -8.14 4.69
N SER A 57 14.71 -8.65 5.02
CA SER A 57 14.50 -10.07 5.30
C SER A 57 14.79 -10.97 4.09
N HIS A 58 14.61 -10.42 2.88
CA HIS A 58 14.91 -11.10 1.62
C HIS A 58 16.33 -10.81 1.08
N GLY A 59 17.18 -10.15 1.86
CA GLY A 59 18.56 -9.82 1.45
C GLY A 59 18.66 -8.75 0.36
N ILE A 60 17.60 -7.97 0.13
CA ILE A 60 17.58 -6.84 -0.80
C ILE A 60 17.98 -5.57 -0.03
N PRO A 61 19.05 -4.85 -0.43
CA PRO A 61 19.44 -3.63 0.23
C PRO A 61 18.34 -2.56 0.18
N PHE A 62 18.05 -1.95 1.33
CA PHE A 62 17.14 -0.81 1.37
C PHE A 62 17.83 0.44 0.81
N ASP A 63 17.22 1.06 -0.19
CA ASP A 63 17.66 2.31 -0.80
C ASP A 63 16.63 3.41 -0.55
N GLU A 64 17.00 4.44 0.20
CA GLU A 64 16.14 5.58 0.53
C GLU A 64 15.67 6.34 -0.73
N ASN A 65 16.46 6.32 -1.81
CA ASN A 65 16.08 6.95 -3.08
C ASN A 65 14.88 6.26 -3.76
N ARG A 66 14.55 5.03 -3.35
CA ARG A 66 13.37 4.31 -3.82
C ARG A 66 12.10 4.62 -3.01
N VAL A 67 12.22 5.43 -1.95
CA VAL A 67 11.07 5.95 -1.20
C VAL A 67 10.75 7.34 -1.71
N ILE A 68 9.61 7.49 -2.34
CA ILE A 68 9.11 8.74 -2.90
C ILE A 68 7.99 9.25 -2.02
N PHE A 69 8.13 10.45 -1.48
CA PHE A 69 7.11 11.07 -0.65
C PHE A 69 6.05 11.76 -1.49
N GLY A 70 4.80 11.53 -1.15
CA GLY A 70 3.61 12.15 -1.73
C GLY A 70 2.71 12.74 -0.66
N ASP A 71 1.46 13.00 -1.03
CA ASP A 71 0.46 13.66 -0.20
C ASP A 71 -0.83 12.84 -0.02
N PHE A 72 -0.80 11.56 -0.42
CA PHE A 72 -1.94 10.65 -0.49
C PHE A 72 -3.00 10.98 -1.57
N TRP A 73 -2.74 11.92 -2.45
CA TRP A 73 -3.64 12.29 -3.55
C TRP A 73 -3.08 11.85 -4.92
N MET A 74 -3.98 11.86 -5.92
CA MET A 74 -3.67 11.41 -7.29
C MET A 74 -2.48 12.16 -7.92
N ASN A 75 -2.35 13.45 -7.65
CA ASN A 75 -1.27 14.29 -8.15
C ASN A 75 0.13 13.78 -7.77
N SER A 76 0.29 13.11 -6.63
CA SER A 76 1.57 12.49 -6.27
C SER A 76 1.92 11.35 -7.23
N GLY A 77 0.95 10.50 -7.57
CA GLY A 77 1.12 9.45 -8.57
C GLY A 77 1.42 10.00 -9.97
N GLU A 78 0.70 11.05 -10.38
CA GLU A 78 0.93 11.74 -11.66
C GLU A 78 2.34 12.36 -11.73
N THR A 79 2.81 12.92 -10.62
CA THR A 79 4.16 13.52 -10.53
C THR A 79 5.23 12.45 -10.67
N LEU A 80 5.10 11.33 -9.97
CA LEU A 80 6.03 10.21 -10.09
C LEU A 80 6.03 9.63 -11.53
N ALA A 81 4.85 9.49 -12.14
CA ALA A 81 4.75 9.05 -13.53
C ALA A 81 5.54 9.96 -14.48
N LYS A 82 5.45 11.27 -14.30
CA LYS A 82 6.22 12.24 -15.12
C LYS A 82 7.73 12.06 -14.96
N GLU A 83 8.21 11.71 -13.77
CA GLU A 83 9.63 11.41 -13.55
C GLU A 83 10.08 10.15 -14.31
N TYR A 84 9.26 9.10 -14.35
CA TYR A 84 9.53 7.91 -15.14
C TYR A 84 9.49 8.17 -16.65
N ILE A 85 8.44 8.84 -17.13
CA ILE A 85 8.22 9.15 -18.55
C ILE A 85 9.35 10.03 -19.09
N SER A 86 9.81 11.01 -18.33
CA SER A 86 10.90 11.92 -18.74
C SER A 86 12.30 11.28 -18.63
N GLY A 87 12.41 10.09 -18.05
CA GLY A 87 13.72 9.45 -17.79
C GLY A 87 14.50 10.06 -16.63
N LYS A 88 13.91 11.01 -15.88
CA LYS A 88 14.53 11.56 -14.67
C LYS A 88 14.73 10.48 -13.61
N ARG A 89 13.83 9.51 -13.57
CA ARG A 89 13.89 8.31 -12.71
C ARG A 89 13.79 7.06 -13.58
N LYS A 90 14.63 6.07 -13.31
CA LYS A 90 14.54 4.76 -13.97
C LYS A 90 13.22 4.08 -13.61
N LEU A 91 12.54 3.52 -14.59
CA LEU A 91 11.33 2.72 -14.38
C LEU A 91 11.68 1.46 -13.57
N PRO A 92 11.05 1.22 -12.39
CA PRO A 92 11.31 0.03 -11.60
C PRO A 92 10.50 -1.17 -12.12
N GLN A 93 10.73 -2.34 -11.55
CA GLN A 93 9.91 -3.52 -11.81
C GLN A 93 8.50 -3.37 -11.21
N ALA A 94 8.41 -2.75 -10.03
CA ALA A 94 7.14 -2.48 -9.37
C ALA A 94 7.14 -1.17 -8.58
N VAL A 95 5.95 -0.60 -8.40
CA VAL A 95 5.68 0.48 -7.45
C VAL A 95 4.59 0.04 -6.48
N VAL A 96 4.89 0.11 -5.19
CA VAL A 96 3.90 0.01 -4.14
C VAL A 96 3.43 1.41 -3.78
N CYS A 97 2.15 1.69 -3.94
CA CYS A 97 1.54 2.96 -3.56
C CYS A 97 0.88 2.82 -2.19
N CYS A 98 1.18 3.72 -1.27
CA CYS A 98 0.63 3.70 0.08
C CYS A 98 -0.88 4.00 0.15
N ASN A 99 -1.53 4.31 -0.96
CA ASN A 99 -2.98 4.24 -1.13
C ASN A 99 -3.38 4.12 -2.61
N ASP A 100 -4.65 3.82 -2.84
CA ASP A 100 -5.18 3.64 -4.19
C ASP A 100 -5.28 4.95 -4.98
N TYR A 101 -5.49 6.10 -4.32
CA TYR A 101 -5.57 7.37 -5.04
C TYR A 101 -4.26 7.70 -5.76
N MET A 102 -3.13 7.54 -5.06
CA MET A 102 -1.80 7.71 -5.68
C MET A 102 -1.56 6.67 -6.79
N ALA A 103 -1.99 5.42 -6.58
CA ALA A 103 -1.88 4.37 -7.58
C ALA A 103 -2.69 4.70 -8.84
N TYR A 104 -3.91 5.21 -8.71
CA TYR A 104 -4.72 5.62 -9.86
C TYR A 104 -4.08 6.76 -10.64
N GLY A 105 -3.55 7.79 -9.98
CA GLY A 105 -2.84 8.89 -10.64
C GLY A 105 -1.61 8.40 -11.42
N LEU A 106 -0.83 7.49 -10.82
CA LEU A 106 0.32 6.85 -11.43
C LEU A 106 -0.11 6.05 -12.68
N CYS A 107 -1.06 5.12 -12.53
CA CYS A 107 -1.56 4.28 -13.63
C CYS A 107 -2.13 5.10 -14.78
N TYR A 108 -2.95 6.10 -14.47
CA TYR A 108 -3.54 6.98 -15.48
C TYR A 108 -2.47 7.61 -16.38
N MET A 109 -1.47 8.23 -15.76
CA MET A 109 -0.42 8.91 -16.52
C MET A 109 0.48 7.94 -17.30
N LEU A 110 0.86 6.80 -16.71
CA LEU A 110 1.70 5.82 -17.37
C LEU A 110 1.02 5.25 -18.62
N ILE A 111 -0.23 4.83 -18.52
CA ILE A 111 -0.98 4.23 -19.62
C ILE A 111 -1.21 5.24 -20.75
N HIS A 112 -1.56 6.49 -20.45
CA HIS A 112 -1.75 7.53 -21.46
C HIS A 112 -0.45 7.92 -22.19
N ASN A 113 0.70 7.53 -21.63
CA ASN A 113 2.00 7.71 -22.27
C ASN A 113 2.60 6.40 -22.83
N GLY A 114 1.76 5.37 -23.01
CA GLY A 114 2.14 4.14 -23.70
C GLY A 114 2.93 3.14 -22.85
N ILE A 115 3.00 3.32 -21.53
CA ILE A 115 3.61 2.36 -20.60
C ILE A 115 2.54 1.38 -20.14
N SER A 116 2.76 0.09 -20.39
CA SER A 116 1.79 -0.97 -20.12
C SER A 116 1.91 -1.48 -18.68
N ILE A 117 0.76 -1.60 -18.00
CA ILE A 117 0.64 -2.21 -16.67
C ILE A 117 -0.16 -3.50 -16.83
N PRO A 118 0.36 -4.66 -16.38
CA PRO A 118 1.58 -4.86 -15.59
C PRO A 118 2.83 -5.20 -16.41
N GLN A 119 2.82 -5.13 -17.76
CA GLN A 119 3.88 -5.66 -18.62
C GLN A 119 5.20 -4.91 -18.48
N ASP A 120 5.18 -3.58 -18.42
CA ASP A 120 6.38 -2.75 -18.28
C ASP A 120 6.68 -2.45 -16.81
N ILE A 121 5.64 -2.30 -16.00
CA ILE A 121 5.72 -1.99 -14.57
C ILE A 121 4.51 -2.55 -13.84
N THR A 122 4.72 -3.15 -12.68
CA THR A 122 3.64 -3.56 -11.79
C THR A 122 3.30 -2.41 -10.83
N VAL A 123 2.00 -2.11 -10.65
CA VAL A 123 1.54 -1.12 -9.67
C VAL A 123 0.59 -1.79 -8.70
N ILE A 124 0.88 -1.65 -7.40
CA ILE A 124 0.01 -2.13 -6.32
C ILE A 124 -0.45 -0.96 -5.48
N GLY A 125 -1.77 -0.90 -5.24
CA GLY A 125 -2.40 0.04 -4.33
C GLY A 125 -2.57 -0.52 -2.91
N TYR A 126 -3.19 0.28 -2.05
CA TYR A 126 -3.48 -0.07 -0.67
C TYR A 126 -4.80 0.57 -0.23
N GLU A 127 -5.60 -0.15 0.56
CA GLU A 127 -6.90 0.20 1.17
C GLU A 127 -8.15 -0.22 0.40
N TYR A 128 -8.11 -0.47 -0.88
CA TYR A 128 -9.27 -0.79 -1.72
C TYR A 128 -10.42 0.24 -1.58
N VAL A 129 -10.32 1.34 -2.31
CA VAL A 129 -11.37 2.38 -2.34
C VAL A 129 -12.55 2.02 -3.25
N GLY A 130 -12.50 0.87 -3.94
CA GLY A 130 -13.53 0.37 -4.84
C GLY A 130 -13.39 0.85 -6.28
N GLU A 131 -14.08 0.18 -7.19
CA GLU A 131 -14.01 0.40 -8.65
C GLU A 131 -14.59 1.75 -9.12
N ARG A 132 -15.01 2.61 -8.19
CA ARG A 132 -15.80 3.80 -8.51
C ARG A 132 -15.03 4.95 -9.15
N PHE A 133 -13.73 4.86 -9.18
CA PHE A 133 -12.92 5.98 -9.67
C PHE A 133 -12.29 5.64 -11.02
N TYR A 134 -12.99 6.11 -12.06
CA TYR A 134 -12.46 6.27 -13.41
C TYR A 134 -12.28 4.97 -14.22
N HIS A 135 -12.44 5.09 -15.51
CA HIS A 135 -12.18 4.13 -16.59
C HIS A 135 -10.69 3.69 -16.68
N THR A 136 -10.05 3.53 -15.54
CA THR A 136 -8.66 3.08 -15.41
C THR A 136 -8.60 1.57 -15.26
N PRO A 137 -7.47 0.95 -15.56
CA PRO A 137 -7.31 -0.49 -15.42
C PRO A 137 -7.64 -0.92 -14.00
N ILE A 138 -8.15 -2.13 -13.88
CA ILE A 138 -8.44 -2.74 -12.59
C ILE A 138 -7.14 -2.77 -11.80
N LEU A 139 -7.11 -2.04 -10.68
CA LEU A 139 -5.92 -1.91 -9.84
C LEU A 139 -5.79 -3.14 -8.94
N THR A 140 -4.62 -3.77 -8.93
CA THR A 140 -4.25 -4.70 -7.86
C THR A 140 -4.07 -3.89 -6.59
N THR A 141 -4.85 -4.17 -5.55
CA THR A 141 -4.79 -3.44 -4.29
C THR A 141 -4.91 -4.36 -3.10
N PHE A 142 -4.31 -3.96 -1.98
CA PHE A 142 -4.39 -4.69 -0.73
C PHE A 142 -5.61 -4.24 0.07
N GLN A 143 -6.55 -5.14 0.28
CA GLN A 143 -7.80 -4.85 0.98
C GLN A 143 -7.70 -5.19 2.47
N ARG A 144 -8.01 -4.21 3.30
CA ARG A 144 -8.18 -4.41 4.75
C ARG A 144 -9.60 -4.81 5.10
N ASN A 145 -9.73 -5.62 6.13
CA ASN A 145 -11.05 -5.99 6.65
C ASN A 145 -11.67 -4.85 7.48
N ARG A 146 -12.27 -3.86 6.80
CA ARG A 146 -12.91 -2.69 7.43
C ARG A 146 -14.06 -3.07 8.36
N TYR A 147 -14.78 -4.15 8.06
CA TYR A 147 -15.86 -4.65 8.91
C TYR A 147 -15.32 -5.14 10.26
N ALA A 148 -14.21 -5.85 10.27
CA ALA A 148 -13.58 -6.31 11.50
C ALA A 148 -13.08 -5.12 12.35
N VAL A 149 -12.51 -4.10 11.71
CA VAL A 149 -12.12 -2.86 12.39
C VAL A 149 -13.34 -2.17 13.00
N GLY A 150 -14.41 -2.00 12.23
CA GLY A 150 -15.66 -1.40 12.73
C GLY A 150 -16.30 -2.20 13.87
N ALA A 151 -16.38 -3.53 13.75
CA ALA A 151 -16.90 -4.40 14.79
C ALA A 151 -16.06 -4.29 16.09
N SER A 152 -14.74 -4.26 15.97
CA SER A 152 -13.84 -4.07 17.11
C SER A 152 -14.06 -2.73 17.79
N ALA A 153 -14.27 -1.66 17.00
CA ALA A 153 -14.56 -0.33 17.52
C ALA A 153 -15.88 -0.31 18.32
N VAL A 154 -16.94 -0.89 17.75
CA VAL A 154 -18.26 -0.96 18.42
C VAL A 154 -18.20 -1.80 19.70
N ASN A 155 -17.60 -2.99 19.63
CA ASN A 155 -17.45 -3.86 20.81
C ASN A 155 -16.65 -3.15 21.91
N ARG A 156 -15.65 -2.40 21.51
CA ARG A 156 -14.83 -1.63 22.41
C ARG A 156 -15.62 -0.52 23.09
N LEU A 157 -16.33 0.29 22.31
CA LEU A 157 -17.19 1.35 22.85
C LEU A 157 -18.24 0.78 23.81
N TRP A 158 -18.85 -0.34 23.43
CA TRP A 158 -19.85 -1.03 24.27
C TRP A 158 -19.28 -1.50 25.62
N SER A 159 -18.05 -2.05 25.61
CA SER A 159 -17.37 -2.46 26.84
C SER A 159 -17.05 -1.28 27.76
N LEU A 160 -16.61 -0.15 27.19
CA LEU A 160 -16.36 1.08 27.95
C LEU A 160 -17.64 1.64 28.58
N MET A 161 -18.75 1.64 27.84
CA MET A 161 -20.05 2.11 28.33
C MET A 161 -20.58 1.24 29.49
N LYS A 162 -20.21 -0.04 29.57
CA LYS A 162 -20.60 -0.96 30.62
C LYS A 162 -19.67 -0.95 31.86
N ASN A 163 -18.72 -0.01 31.93
CA ASN A 163 -17.70 0.06 32.97
C ASN A 163 -16.83 -1.22 33.09
N SER A 164 -16.69 -1.98 32.02
CA SER A 164 -15.77 -3.12 31.99
C SER A 164 -14.33 -2.63 31.93
N GLU A 165 -13.39 -3.29 32.60
CA GLU A 165 -11.97 -2.93 32.55
C GLU A 165 -11.44 -2.90 31.11
N TYR A 166 -10.63 -1.89 30.82
CA TYR A 166 -10.09 -1.66 29.50
C TYR A 166 -8.92 -2.60 29.19
N THR A 167 -9.05 -3.42 28.15
CA THR A 167 -7.94 -4.14 27.54
C THR A 167 -7.72 -3.58 26.11
N PRO A 168 -6.53 -3.08 25.75
CA PRO A 168 -6.25 -2.67 24.39
C PRO A 168 -6.45 -3.86 23.44
N VAL A 169 -7.27 -3.68 22.39
CA VAL A 169 -7.46 -4.70 21.36
C VAL A 169 -6.65 -4.30 20.16
N SER A 170 -5.65 -5.11 19.80
CA SER A 170 -4.98 -5.01 18.52
C SER A 170 -5.86 -5.66 17.46
N THR A 171 -5.92 -5.09 16.26
CA THR A 171 -6.56 -5.72 15.10
C THR A 171 -5.71 -6.84 14.49
N LYS A 172 -4.55 -7.16 15.10
CA LYS A 172 -3.79 -8.40 14.83
C LYS A 172 -4.70 -9.59 15.13
N GLY A 173 -5.17 -10.26 14.11
CA GLY A 173 -6.06 -11.42 14.25
C GLY A 173 -7.49 -11.23 13.74
N CYS A 174 -7.84 -10.08 13.18
CA CYS A 174 -9.02 -10.02 12.32
C CYS A 174 -8.79 -10.90 11.08
N PRO A 175 -9.84 -11.63 10.60
CA PRO A 175 -9.70 -12.48 9.40
C PRO A 175 -9.05 -11.67 8.27
N GLY A 176 -7.97 -12.24 7.73
CA GLY A 176 -6.87 -11.56 7.08
C GLY A 176 -7.22 -10.51 6.04
N PRO A 177 -6.35 -9.51 5.95
CA PRO A 177 -6.25 -8.68 4.77
C PRO A 177 -5.91 -9.59 3.57
N GLY A 178 -6.43 -9.26 2.41
CA GLY A 178 -6.20 -10.02 1.18
C GLY A 178 -5.94 -9.09 0.01
N PHE A 179 -5.23 -9.61 -0.98
CA PHE A 179 -5.11 -8.89 -2.24
C PHE A 179 -6.45 -8.93 -2.96
N HIS A 180 -6.94 -7.77 -3.37
CA HIS A 180 -7.95 -7.69 -4.41
C HIS A 180 -7.21 -7.74 -5.76
N LEU A 181 -7.24 -8.92 -6.36
CA LEU A 181 -6.68 -9.13 -7.69
C LEU A 181 -7.77 -8.81 -8.72
N PRO A 182 -7.42 -8.18 -9.84
CA PRO A 182 -8.30 -8.16 -11.00
C PRO A 182 -8.58 -9.59 -11.44
N ASP A 183 -9.75 -9.84 -12.04
CA ASP A 183 -10.18 -11.16 -12.53
C ASP A 183 -9.25 -11.80 -13.59
N GLN A 184 -8.16 -11.11 -13.93
CA GLN A 184 -7.11 -11.64 -14.80
C GLN A 184 -5.79 -11.79 -14.03
N PRO A 185 -5.13 -12.95 -14.11
CA PRO A 185 -3.84 -13.17 -13.49
C PRO A 185 -2.80 -12.21 -14.10
N LEU A 186 -1.95 -11.63 -13.22
CA LEU A 186 -0.73 -10.96 -13.65
C LEU A 186 0.09 -11.95 -14.50
N GLN A 187 0.24 -11.67 -15.78
CA GLN A 187 1.08 -12.52 -16.63
C GLN A 187 2.55 -12.28 -16.24
N PRO A 188 3.33 -13.34 -15.97
CA PRO A 188 4.76 -13.18 -15.72
C PRO A 188 5.43 -12.58 -16.97
N ARG A 189 6.37 -11.67 -16.75
CA ARG A 189 7.26 -11.19 -17.82
C ARG A 189 7.90 -12.41 -18.49
N ALA A 190 7.80 -12.51 -19.80
CA ALA A 190 8.67 -13.39 -20.56
C ALA A 190 10.12 -12.90 -20.35
N VAL A 191 10.99 -13.78 -19.88
CA VAL A 191 12.44 -13.55 -19.70
C VAL A 191 13.09 -13.40 -21.08
#